data_635d9d97823a2ce9ac06318ad95173b6
#
_entry.id   635d9d97823a2ce9ac06318ad95173b6
#
_cell.length_a   1.000
_cell.length_b   1.000
_cell.length_c   1.000
_cell.angle_alpha   90.00
_cell.angle_beta   90.00
_cell.angle_gamma   90.00
#
_symmetry.space_group_name_H-M   'P 1'
#
loop_
_entity.id
_entity.type
_entity.pdbx_description
1 polymer ?
#
loop_
_entity_poly.entity_id
_entity_poly.type
_entity_poly.pdbx_seq_one_letter_code
_entity_poly.pdbx_strand_id
1 'polypeptide(L)'
;MKFYVQYLIICITALFSNPIDFNLNLSSIVEFDNDNNNYGVSDVWGYTDEFGNEYAIVGHQDGTSILDVSTDPYNPSEVANIPGPSNGDYYYHRDYKTYGDYLYIVNEMTGPDVGMQVIDLSPLPLSSPQQVYTYSNVQQSHNLWIDDNGLAFIEHHAGDNIHIADVGSSPDSPTYSSTFSDLAQNCHDIYTRDDIAYISEGWSYQFGIYDISNLNQITSLATISIPGMGYAHNAWLNDAGTHLVTTEETVDKTVKVW
;
A
#
# COMPACT_ATOMS: atom_id res chain seq x y z
N MET A 1 -56.09 16.52 -44.98
CA MET A 1 -55.62 15.72 -43.89
C MET A 1 -54.12 15.97 -43.77
N LYS A 2 -53.68 16.82 -42.81
CA LYS A 2 -52.28 17.19 -42.63
C LYS A 2 -51.72 16.26 -41.55
N PHE A 3 -50.74 15.43 -41.91
CA PHE A 3 -49.99 14.61 -40.98
C PHE A 3 -48.94 15.51 -40.33
N TYR A 4 -49.04 15.72 -39.02
CA TYR A 4 -47.98 16.29 -38.23
C TYR A 4 -47.04 15.14 -37.81
N VAL A 5 -45.84 15.14 -38.37
CA VAL A 5 -44.74 14.28 -37.89
C VAL A 5 -44.15 14.99 -36.69
N GLN A 6 -44.43 14.47 -35.49
CA GLN A 6 -43.75 14.88 -34.28
C GLN A 6 -42.35 14.23 -34.27
N TYR A 7 -41.32 15.01 -34.46
CA TYR A 7 -39.96 14.58 -34.21
C TYR A 7 -39.77 14.54 -32.71
N LEU A 8 -39.72 13.33 -32.14
CA LEU A 8 -39.23 13.08 -30.79
C LEU A 8 -37.71 13.26 -30.82
N ILE A 9 -37.24 14.47 -30.49
CA ILE A 9 -35.83 14.69 -30.21
C ILE A 9 -35.53 14.01 -28.88
N ILE A 10 -35.06 12.79 -28.93
CA ILE A 10 -34.39 12.17 -27.78
C ILE A 10 -33.04 12.88 -27.65
N CYS A 11 -32.97 13.89 -26.80
CA CYS A 11 -31.72 14.34 -26.26
C CYS A 11 -31.14 13.19 -25.46
N ILE A 12 -30.30 12.37 -26.10
CA ILE A 12 -29.33 11.57 -25.38
C ILE A 12 -28.33 12.59 -24.83
N THR A 13 -28.65 13.16 -23.68
CA THR A 13 -27.60 13.68 -22.83
C THR A 13 -26.76 12.45 -22.54
N ALA A 14 -25.61 12.31 -23.21
CA ALA A 14 -24.55 11.50 -22.72
C ALA A 14 -24.35 11.98 -21.27
N LEU A 15 -24.83 11.20 -20.34
CA LEU A 15 -24.41 11.27 -18.96
C LEU A 15 -22.95 10.88 -18.98
N PHE A 16 -22.08 11.83 -19.32
CA PHE A 16 -20.78 11.85 -18.69
C PHE A 16 -21.16 11.91 -17.21
N SER A 17 -21.06 10.80 -16.51
CA SER A 17 -21.04 10.83 -15.07
C SER A 17 -19.84 11.71 -14.75
N ASN A 18 -20.09 12.99 -14.51
CA ASN A 18 -19.13 13.73 -13.73
C ASN A 18 -18.90 12.87 -12.51
N PRO A 19 -17.64 12.56 -12.15
CA PRO A 19 -17.38 11.91 -10.90
C PRO A 19 -18.21 12.67 -9.87
N ILE A 20 -18.98 11.93 -9.07
CA ILE A 20 -19.80 12.55 -8.03
C ILE A 20 -18.77 13.01 -7.00
N ASP A 21 -18.35 14.27 -7.11
CA ASP A 21 -17.46 14.93 -6.17
C ASP A 21 -18.23 15.14 -4.88
N PHE A 22 -18.29 14.07 -4.07
CA PHE A 22 -18.95 14.11 -2.78
C PHE A 22 -17.95 14.65 -1.76
N ASN A 23 -18.01 15.95 -1.48
CA ASN A 23 -17.13 16.64 -0.53
C ASN A 23 -15.63 16.52 -0.82
N LEU A 24 -15.25 16.30 -2.08
CA LEU A 24 -13.87 16.29 -2.52
C LEU A 24 -13.64 17.42 -3.51
N ASN A 25 -12.50 18.09 -3.39
CA ASN A 25 -12.03 19.08 -4.35
C ASN A 25 -10.63 18.67 -4.79
N LEU A 26 -10.37 18.67 -6.09
CA LEU A 26 -9.03 18.51 -6.62
C LEU A 26 -8.25 19.80 -6.31
N SER A 27 -7.24 19.70 -5.45
CA SER A 27 -6.39 20.83 -5.08
C SER A 27 -5.22 21.01 -6.04
N SER A 28 -4.53 19.92 -6.38
CA SER A 28 -3.37 19.96 -7.27
C SER A 28 -3.15 18.61 -7.95
N ILE A 29 -2.30 18.61 -8.96
CA ILE A 29 -1.73 17.41 -9.60
C ILE A 29 -0.23 17.59 -9.60
N VAL A 30 0.50 16.58 -9.11
CA VAL A 30 1.96 16.52 -9.17
C VAL A 30 2.33 15.44 -10.18
N GLU A 31 3.15 15.81 -11.16
CA GLU A 31 3.66 14.89 -12.17
C GLU A 31 5.11 14.55 -11.86
N PHE A 32 5.47 13.26 -11.98
CA PHE A 32 6.84 12.79 -11.84
C PHE A 32 7.40 12.45 -13.22
N ASP A 33 8.51 13.10 -13.59
CA ASP A 33 9.19 12.80 -14.83
C ASP A 33 9.81 11.40 -14.81
N ASN A 34 9.33 10.55 -15.71
CA ASN A 34 9.87 9.22 -15.94
C ASN A 34 10.52 9.18 -17.33
N ASP A 35 11.80 9.42 -17.39
CA ASP A 35 12.54 9.53 -18.66
C ASP A 35 12.49 8.28 -19.54
N ASN A 36 12.10 7.11 -19.02
CA ASN A 36 12.27 5.85 -19.75
C ASN A 36 11.06 4.92 -19.81
N ASN A 37 9.99 5.15 -19.08
CA ASN A 37 8.82 4.26 -19.09
C ASN A 37 7.52 5.00 -18.78
N ASN A 38 6.42 4.48 -19.28
CA ASN A 38 5.06 4.98 -19.05
C ASN A 38 4.52 4.63 -17.65
N TYR A 39 5.35 4.20 -16.72
CA TYR A 39 4.97 3.88 -15.35
C TYR A 39 5.20 5.12 -14.49
N GLY A 40 4.13 5.78 -14.08
CA GLY A 40 4.21 7.02 -13.34
C GLY A 40 4.61 6.81 -11.88
N VAL A 41 3.67 6.37 -11.08
CA VAL A 41 3.79 6.21 -9.62
C VAL A 41 3.36 4.81 -9.21
N SER A 42 3.84 4.38 -8.03
CA SER A 42 3.42 3.11 -7.42
C SER A 42 2.41 3.38 -6.30
N ASP A 43 2.80 3.18 -5.06
CA ASP A 43 1.93 3.39 -3.91
C ASP A 43 2.07 4.81 -3.33
N VAL A 44 1.13 5.18 -2.47
CA VAL A 44 1.12 6.44 -1.73
C VAL A 44 0.78 6.19 -0.26
N TRP A 45 1.52 6.83 0.64
CA TRP A 45 1.27 6.80 2.08
C TRP A 45 1.19 8.21 2.66
N GLY A 46 0.54 8.37 3.81
CA GLY A 46 0.45 9.63 4.54
C GLY A 46 1.32 9.63 5.79
N TYR A 47 1.92 10.79 6.11
CA TYR A 47 2.59 11.01 7.38
C TYR A 47 2.21 12.40 7.92
N THR A 48 2.07 12.49 9.25
CA THR A 48 1.86 13.77 9.93
C THR A 48 2.93 13.93 10.98
N ASP A 49 3.69 15.03 10.94
CA ASP A 49 4.75 15.33 11.91
C ASP A 49 4.19 15.81 13.27
N GLU A 50 5.07 15.99 14.25
CA GLU A 50 4.71 16.44 15.59
C GLU A 50 4.09 17.86 15.64
N PHE A 51 4.28 18.66 14.57
CA PHE A 51 3.72 19.99 14.44
C PHE A 51 2.37 20.01 13.72
N GLY A 52 1.92 18.86 13.21
CA GLY A 52 0.67 18.70 12.48
C GLY A 52 0.79 19.01 10.97
N ASN A 53 2.00 19.08 10.42
CA ASN A 53 2.17 19.18 8.99
C ASN A 53 1.98 17.80 8.35
N GLU A 54 1.29 17.78 7.22
CA GLU A 54 0.94 16.57 6.50
C GLU A 54 1.83 16.39 5.26
N TYR A 55 2.25 15.15 5.04
CA TYR A 55 3.12 14.76 3.94
C TYR A 55 2.52 13.61 3.15
N ALA A 56 2.62 13.69 1.82
CA ALA A 56 2.37 12.57 0.93
C ALA A 56 3.71 11.91 0.57
N ILE A 57 3.81 10.61 0.82
CA ILE A 57 4.96 9.78 0.48
C ILE A 57 4.58 9.01 -0.77
N VAL A 58 5.29 9.23 -1.86
CA VAL A 58 4.91 8.73 -3.19
C VAL A 58 6.03 7.93 -3.81
N GLY A 59 5.73 6.70 -4.21
CA GLY A 59 6.65 5.85 -4.95
C GLY A 59 6.70 6.20 -6.43
N HIS A 60 7.90 6.24 -6.97
CA HIS A 60 8.13 6.38 -8.40
C HIS A 60 9.31 5.49 -8.83
N GLN A 61 9.60 5.47 -10.12
CA GLN A 61 10.58 4.54 -10.67
C GLN A 61 11.95 4.63 -10.00
N ASP A 62 12.45 5.83 -9.72
CA ASP A 62 13.80 6.06 -9.22
C ASP A 62 13.92 6.05 -7.70
N GLY A 63 12.77 6.08 -6.99
CA GLY A 63 12.80 6.15 -5.54
C GLY A 63 11.46 6.56 -4.93
N THR A 64 11.54 7.38 -3.90
CA THR A 64 10.41 7.84 -3.10
C THR A 64 10.51 9.33 -2.90
N SER A 65 9.48 10.06 -3.30
CA SER A 65 9.32 11.49 -3.02
C SER A 65 8.47 11.71 -1.77
N ILE A 66 8.89 12.63 -0.92
CA ILE A 66 8.12 13.10 0.24
C ILE A 66 7.70 14.53 -0.06
N LEU A 67 6.39 14.77 -0.14
CA LEU A 67 5.80 16.05 -0.51
C LEU A 67 5.11 16.66 0.71
N ASP A 68 5.43 17.91 1.05
CA ASP A 68 4.60 18.72 1.96
C ASP A 68 3.30 19.11 1.24
N VAL A 69 2.18 18.62 1.76
CA VAL A 69 0.84 18.88 1.23
C VAL A 69 0.01 19.80 2.13
N SER A 70 0.54 20.20 3.30
CA SER A 70 -0.17 21.03 4.27
C SER A 70 0.18 22.52 4.16
N THR A 71 1.42 22.87 3.85
CA THR A 71 1.86 24.26 3.75
C THR A 71 1.15 24.99 2.60
N ASP A 72 1.08 24.39 1.43
CA ASP A 72 0.30 24.85 0.29
C ASP A 72 -0.30 23.67 -0.48
N PRO A 73 -1.54 23.24 -0.17
CA PRO A 73 -2.17 22.09 -0.83
C PRO A 73 -2.47 22.30 -2.33
N TYR A 74 -2.37 23.55 -2.81
CA TYR A 74 -2.52 23.86 -4.23
C TYR A 74 -1.20 23.82 -5.00
N ASN A 75 -0.08 23.78 -4.28
CA ASN A 75 1.25 23.71 -4.85
C ASN A 75 2.19 22.92 -3.91
N PRO A 76 1.98 21.59 -3.76
CA PRO A 76 2.81 20.74 -2.91
C PRO A 76 4.28 20.86 -3.27
N SER A 77 5.14 20.83 -2.27
CA SER A 77 6.59 20.91 -2.47
C SER A 77 7.30 19.63 -2.04
N GLU A 78 8.23 19.17 -2.88
CA GLU A 78 9.08 18.05 -2.52
C GLU A 78 10.10 18.49 -1.45
N VAL A 79 10.03 17.85 -0.28
CA VAL A 79 10.94 18.12 0.85
C VAL A 79 12.06 17.09 0.95
N ALA A 80 11.88 15.93 0.34
CA ALA A 80 12.91 14.90 0.21
C ALA A 80 12.65 14.00 -0.99
N ASN A 81 13.74 13.51 -1.57
CA ASN A 81 13.76 12.42 -2.51
C ASN A 81 14.71 11.34 -1.99
N ILE A 82 14.20 10.14 -1.74
CA ILE A 82 14.94 8.99 -1.23
C ILE A 82 15.21 8.06 -2.41
N PRO A 83 16.46 7.92 -2.85
CA PRO A 83 16.79 7.02 -3.94
C PRO A 83 16.43 5.58 -3.62
N GLY A 84 15.91 4.86 -4.59
CA GLY A 84 15.77 3.41 -4.53
C GLY A 84 17.12 2.69 -4.56
N PRO A 85 17.16 1.36 -4.37
CA PRO A 85 18.38 0.58 -4.49
C PRO A 85 19.05 0.76 -5.86
N SER A 86 20.37 0.96 -5.87
CA SER A 86 21.14 1.39 -7.06
C SER A 86 21.43 0.29 -8.08
N ASN A 87 21.15 -0.97 -7.77
CA ASN A 87 21.60 -2.13 -8.55
C ASN A 87 20.48 -2.93 -9.19
N GLY A 88 19.28 -2.35 -9.27
CA GLY A 88 18.15 -3.12 -9.66
C GLY A 88 17.80 -3.07 -11.11
N ASP A 89 17.11 -4.11 -11.52
CA ASP A 89 16.18 -4.00 -12.61
C ASP A 89 15.20 -2.89 -12.24
N TYR A 90 14.90 -2.03 -13.19
CA TYR A 90 13.94 -0.96 -12.98
C TYR A 90 12.58 -1.56 -12.63
N TYR A 91 12.25 -1.52 -11.33
CA TYR A 91 10.93 -1.89 -10.90
C TYR A 91 10.34 -0.76 -10.06
N TYR A 92 9.16 -0.30 -10.43
CA TYR A 92 8.55 0.87 -9.82
C TYR A 92 7.71 0.53 -8.58
N HIS A 93 7.38 -0.75 -8.36
CA HIS A 93 6.59 -1.19 -7.21
C HIS A 93 7.34 -0.96 -5.91
N ARG A 94 6.71 -0.17 -5.06
CA ARG A 94 7.10 0.08 -3.67
C ARG A 94 5.85 0.13 -2.83
N ASP A 95 5.94 -0.32 -1.59
CA ASP A 95 4.91 -0.16 -0.59
C ASP A 95 5.51 0.49 0.67
N TYR A 96 4.67 1.20 1.41
CA TYR A 96 5.05 2.13 2.46
C TYR A 96 4.21 1.96 3.70
N LYS A 97 4.86 1.93 4.86
CA LYS A 97 4.18 2.12 6.14
C LYS A 97 5.06 2.94 7.07
N THR A 98 4.42 3.66 7.99
CA THR A 98 5.10 4.38 9.04
C THR A 98 4.85 3.73 10.40
N TYR A 99 5.85 3.81 11.29
CA TYR A 99 5.70 3.50 12.70
C TYR A 99 6.49 4.52 13.52
N GLY A 100 5.80 5.29 14.36
CA GLY A 100 6.38 6.50 14.94
C GLY A 100 6.88 7.45 13.85
N ASP A 101 8.09 7.94 14.02
CA ASP A 101 8.72 8.86 13.08
C ASP A 101 9.61 8.15 12.04
N TYR A 102 9.38 6.86 11.79
CA TYR A 102 10.11 6.10 10.80
C TYR A 102 9.21 5.64 9.67
N LEU A 103 9.71 5.76 8.45
CA LEU A 103 9.11 5.23 7.24
C LEU A 103 9.87 3.98 6.82
N TYR A 104 9.13 2.94 6.50
CA TYR A 104 9.62 1.67 5.99
C TYR A 104 9.17 1.51 4.55
N ILE A 105 10.13 1.18 3.67
CA ILE A 105 9.90 1.07 2.23
C ILE A 105 10.33 -0.32 1.79
N VAL A 106 9.42 -1.11 1.25
CA VAL A 106 9.73 -2.34 0.53
C VAL A 106 9.65 -2.11 -0.97
N ASN A 107 10.29 -2.99 -1.75
CA ASN A 107 10.30 -2.89 -3.20
C ASN A 107 10.50 -4.26 -3.86
N GLU A 108 10.12 -4.39 -5.12
CA GLU A 108 10.29 -5.62 -5.89
C GLU A 108 11.62 -5.73 -6.63
N MET A 109 12.58 -4.89 -6.31
CA MET A 109 13.91 -4.95 -6.94
C MET A 109 14.71 -6.15 -6.44
N THR A 110 15.70 -6.55 -7.22
CA THR A 110 16.65 -7.60 -6.88
C THR A 110 18.07 -7.04 -6.92
N GLY A 111 18.93 -7.50 -6.05
CA GLY A 111 20.34 -7.08 -6.04
C GLY A 111 20.96 -7.06 -4.65
N PRO A 112 22.26 -6.79 -4.54
CA PRO A 112 22.98 -6.89 -3.27
C PRO A 112 22.59 -5.79 -2.24
N ASP A 113 22.11 -4.65 -2.71
CA ASP A 113 21.75 -3.51 -1.86
C ASP A 113 20.23 -3.39 -1.64
N VAL A 114 19.49 -4.45 -2.03
CA VAL A 114 18.03 -4.50 -1.88
C VAL A 114 17.68 -4.97 -0.48
N GLY A 115 16.60 -4.39 0.06
CA GLY A 115 16.05 -4.69 1.36
C GLY A 115 14.97 -3.68 1.70
N MET A 116 14.39 -3.79 2.89
CA MET A 116 13.49 -2.76 3.39
C MET A 116 14.33 -1.55 3.84
N GLN A 117 14.10 -0.40 3.18
CA GLN A 117 14.74 0.86 3.56
C GLN A 117 14.04 1.43 4.80
N VAL A 118 14.81 1.98 5.73
CA VAL A 118 14.32 2.66 6.94
C VAL A 118 14.75 4.11 6.87
N ILE A 119 13.77 5.01 6.88
CA ILE A 119 13.95 6.44 6.74
C ILE A 119 13.54 7.12 8.05
N ASP A 120 14.39 7.95 8.59
CA ASP A 120 14.08 8.80 9.74
C ASP A 120 13.34 10.07 9.26
N LEU A 121 12.08 10.20 9.65
CA LEU A 121 11.21 11.34 9.33
C LEU A 121 11.25 12.43 10.41
N SER A 122 11.84 12.16 11.58
CA SER A 122 11.87 13.09 12.71
C SER A 122 12.51 14.45 12.41
N PRO A 123 13.41 14.61 11.39
CA PRO A 123 13.92 15.92 11.03
C PRO A 123 12.89 16.88 10.43
N LEU A 124 11.74 16.39 9.96
CA LEU A 124 10.69 17.25 9.39
C LEU A 124 10.09 18.18 10.45
N PRO A 125 9.70 19.42 10.10
CA PRO A 125 9.84 20.07 8.80
C PRO A 125 11.19 20.82 8.64
N LEU A 126 12.10 20.68 9.59
CA LEU A 126 13.30 21.53 9.69
C LEU A 126 14.41 21.12 8.72
N SER A 127 14.49 19.87 8.36
CA SER A 127 15.44 19.33 7.39
C SER A 127 14.93 18.07 6.72
N SER A 128 15.58 17.69 5.62
CA SER A 128 15.15 16.53 4.83
C SER A 128 15.38 15.22 5.59
N PRO A 129 14.41 14.29 5.55
CA PRO A 129 14.54 12.92 6.00
C PRO A 129 15.74 12.20 5.37
N GLN A 130 16.29 11.24 6.11
CA GLN A 130 17.45 10.47 5.67
C GLN A 130 17.23 8.98 5.86
N GLN A 131 17.72 8.18 4.92
CA GLN A 131 17.82 6.74 5.12
C GLN A 131 18.86 6.44 6.20
N VAL A 132 18.45 5.73 7.24
CA VAL A 132 19.29 5.38 8.39
C VAL A 132 19.71 3.91 8.39
N TYR A 133 18.93 3.03 7.72
CA TYR A 133 19.19 1.61 7.69
C TYR A 133 18.63 0.93 6.43
N THR A 134 19.18 -0.23 6.10
CA THR A 134 18.60 -1.20 5.17
C THR A 134 18.47 -2.55 5.85
N TYR A 135 17.26 -3.01 6.03
CA TYR A 135 16.98 -4.33 6.58
C TYR A 135 17.09 -5.38 5.48
N SER A 136 18.22 -6.08 5.44
CA SER A 136 18.60 -6.99 4.34
C SER A 136 18.09 -8.42 4.49
N ASN A 137 17.34 -8.73 5.57
CA ASN A 137 16.77 -10.07 5.76
C ASN A 137 15.61 -10.37 4.80
N VAL A 138 15.03 -9.32 4.22
CA VAL A 138 14.12 -9.41 3.09
C VAL A 138 14.76 -8.74 1.88
N GLN A 139 14.46 -9.23 0.69
CA GLN A 139 14.91 -8.61 -0.55
C GLN A 139 13.68 -8.14 -1.34
N GLN A 140 13.32 -8.86 -2.36
CA GLN A 140 12.16 -8.54 -3.18
C GLN A 140 10.87 -8.70 -2.36
N SER A 141 10.12 -7.63 -2.21
CA SER A 141 8.86 -7.61 -1.48
C SER A 141 7.86 -6.67 -2.15
N HIS A 142 6.62 -7.13 -2.27
CA HIS A 142 5.54 -6.39 -2.93
C HIS A 142 4.77 -5.53 -1.93
N ASN A 143 4.50 -6.06 -0.74
CA ASN A 143 3.62 -5.44 0.24
C ASN A 143 4.20 -5.48 1.66
N LEU A 144 3.78 -4.52 2.46
CA LEU A 144 4.19 -4.34 3.85
C LEU A 144 3.00 -3.87 4.69
N TRP A 145 2.80 -4.49 5.84
CA TRP A 145 1.90 -4.01 6.88
C TRP A 145 2.62 -3.90 8.21
N ILE A 146 2.36 -2.85 8.99
CA ILE A 146 2.88 -2.72 10.36
C ILE A 146 1.70 -2.58 11.32
N ASP A 147 1.66 -3.45 12.33
CA ASP A 147 0.61 -3.42 13.35
C ASP A 147 0.89 -2.40 14.47
N ASP A 148 -0.09 -2.22 15.34
CA ASP A 148 0.01 -1.28 16.47
C ASP A 148 1.10 -1.69 17.50
N ASN A 149 1.54 -2.94 17.48
CA ASN A 149 2.61 -3.44 18.34
C ASN A 149 4.01 -3.23 17.76
N GLY A 150 4.10 -2.74 16.52
CA GLY A 150 5.34 -2.55 15.80
C GLY A 150 5.88 -3.86 15.21
N LEU A 151 5.02 -4.79 14.84
CA LEU A 151 5.38 -5.93 14.03
C LEU A 151 5.13 -5.61 12.56
N ALA A 152 6.18 -5.65 11.77
CA ALA A 152 6.13 -5.46 10.33
C ALA A 152 5.98 -6.82 9.62
N PHE A 153 4.84 -7.00 8.98
CA PHE A 153 4.52 -8.16 8.15
C PHE A 153 4.88 -7.84 6.72
N ILE A 154 5.87 -8.52 6.18
CA ILE A 154 6.48 -8.24 4.89
C ILE A 154 6.22 -9.41 3.97
N GLU A 155 5.48 -9.18 2.89
CA GLU A 155 5.31 -10.17 1.85
C GLU A 155 6.67 -10.40 1.18
N HIS A 156 7.15 -11.64 1.19
CA HIS A 156 8.45 -12.00 0.64
C HIS A 156 8.28 -12.82 -0.65
N HIS A 157 8.52 -12.17 -1.76
CA HIS A 157 8.26 -12.72 -3.10
C HIS A 157 9.01 -14.02 -3.43
N ALA A 158 10.14 -14.26 -2.78
CA ALA A 158 11.00 -15.42 -3.07
C ALA A 158 10.64 -16.70 -2.31
N GLY A 159 9.53 -16.73 -1.53
CA GLY A 159 9.33 -17.90 -0.68
C GLY A 159 7.93 -18.20 -0.15
N ASP A 160 6.88 -17.63 -0.70
CA ASP A 160 5.48 -17.82 -0.25
C ASP A 160 5.26 -17.59 1.27
N ASN A 161 6.17 -16.87 1.91
CA ASN A 161 6.21 -16.66 3.34
C ASN A 161 6.07 -15.17 3.66
N ILE A 162 5.34 -14.85 4.72
CA ILE A 162 5.33 -13.52 5.28
C ILE A 162 6.45 -13.45 6.31
N HIS A 163 7.44 -12.59 6.06
CA HIS A 163 8.51 -12.32 6.99
C HIS A 163 8.02 -11.31 8.04
N ILE A 164 8.30 -11.55 9.31
CA ILE A 164 7.88 -10.67 10.40
C ILE A 164 9.12 -10.07 11.05
N ALA A 165 9.21 -8.74 11.02
CA ALA A 165 10.26 -7.97 11.66
C ALA A 165 9.70 -7.15 12.84
N ASP A 166 10.49 -7.01 13.90
CA ASP A 166 10.19 -6.13 15.03
C ASP A 166 10.76 -4.74 14.75
N VAL A 167 9.89 -3.80 14.47
CA VAL A 167 10.19 -2.37 14.33
C VAL A 167 9.82 -1.60 15.62
N GLY A 168 9.00 -2.19 16.49
CA GLY A 168 8.56 -1.56 17.73
C GLY A 168 9.69 -1.41 18.74
N SER A 169 10.54 -2.42 18.89
CA SER A 169 11.67 -2.39 19.83
C SER A 169 12.87 -1.62 19.30
N SER A 170 13.08 -1.56 18.01
CA SER A 170 14.20 -0.87 17.35
C SER A 170 13.75 -0.26 16.02
N PRO A 171 13.07 0.88 16.05
CA PRO A 171 12.49 1.46 14.83
C PRO A 171 13.53 1.83 13.77
N ASP A 172 14.71 2.29 14.18
CA ASP A 172 15.83 2.67 13.31
C ASP A 172 16.62 1.49 12.75
N SER A 173 16.48 0.31 13.35
CA SER A 173 17.24 -0.89 13.00
C SER A 173 16.44 -2.17 13.30
N PRO A 174 15.39 -2.45 12.51
CA PRO A 174 14.50 -3.60 12.72
C PRO A 174 15.21 -4.92 12.88
N THR A 175 14.65 -5.81 13.69
CA THR A 175 15.20 -7.15 13.92
C THR A 175 14.21 -8.22 13.47
N TYR A 176 14.74 -9.40 13.11
CA TYR A 176 13.90 -10.55 12.80
C TYR A 176 13.09 -10.98 14.04
N SER A 177 11.80 -11.17 13.85
CA SER A 177 10.90 -11.70 14.87
C SER A 177 10.47 -13.13 14.57
N SER A 178 9.81 -13.35 13.42
CA SER A 178 9.24 -14.65 13.07
C SER A 178 9.01 -14.76 11.55
N THR A 179 8.48 -15.90 11.13
CA THR A 179 8.00 -16.12 9.75
C THR A 179 6.64 -16.78 9.80
N PHE A 180 5.71 -16.26 9.02
CA PHE A 180 4.41 -16.85 8.80
C PHE A 180 4.50 -17.71 7.53
N SER A 181 4.74 -19.02 7.70
CA SER A 181 4.90 -19.96 6.61
C SER A 181 3.82 -21.05 6.61
N ASP A 182 3.62 -21.68 5.45
CA ASP A 182 2.82 -22.88 5.24
C ASP A 182 1.29 -22.73 5.40
N LEU A 183 0.78 -21.57 5.81
CA LEU A 183 -0.65 -21.35 6.03
C LEU A 183 -1.26 -20.45 4.95
N ALA A 184 -0.67 -19.27 4.72
CA ALA A 184 -1.08 -18.37 3.66
C ALA A 184 -0.24 -18.60 2.42
N GLN A 185 -0.84 -19.13 1.37
CA GLN A 185 -0.17 -19.34 0.09
C GLN A 185 -0.46 -18.18 -0.85
N ASN A 186 0.55 -17.73 -1.60
CA ASN A 186 0.43 -16.63 -2.54
C ASN A 186 -0.09 -15.33 -1.86
N CYS A 187 0.44 -14.99 -0.68
CA CYS A 187 0.13 -13.73 -0.05
C CYS A 187 0.44 -12.59 -1.01
N HIS A 188 -0.55 -11.75 -1.30
CA HIS A 188 -0.39 -10.52 -2.05
C HIS A 188 -0.40 -9.31 -1.13
N ASP A 189 -1.32 -9.31 -0.16
CA ASP A 189 -1.47 -8.22 0.79
C ASP A 189 -1.90 -8.78 2.16
N ILE A 190 -1.50 -8.10 3.22
CA ILE A 190 -1.86 -8.43 4.58
C ILE A 190 -2.29 -7.18 5.35
N TYR A 191 -3.37 -7.32 6.08
CA TYR A 191 -3.85 -6.36 7.06
C TYR A 191 -4.03 -7.08 8.40
N THR A 192 -3.60 -6.49 9.51
CA THR A 192 -3.80 -7.06 10.84
C THR A 192 -4.55 -6.10 11.75
N ARG A 193 -5.37 -6.66 12.65
CA ARG A 193 -6.06 -5.93 13.70
C ARG A 193 -6.46 -6.86 14.83
N ASP A 194 -6.22 -6.47 16.08
CA ASP A 194 -6.62 -7.22 17.28
C ASP A 194 -6.13 -8.69 17.25
N ASP A 195 -4.86 -8.89 16.93
CA ASP A 195 -4.21 -10.20 16.77
C ASP A 195 -4.83 -11.12 15.69
N ILE A 196 -5.57 -10.56 14.77
CA ILE A 196 -6.10 -11.26 13.60
C ILE A 196 -5.46 -10.72 12.33
N ALA A 197 -4.97 -11.63 11.48
CA ALA A 197 -4.49 -11.30 10.14
C ALA A 197 -5.55 -11.62 9.07
N TYR A 198 -5.74 -10.69 8.16
CA TYR A 198 -6.59 -10.81 6.97
C TYR A 198 -5.66 -10.77 5.76
N ILE A 199 -5.52 -11.90 5.08
CA ILE A 199 -4.54 -12.08 4.01
C ILE A 199 -5.25 -12.23 2.69
N SER A 200 -4.86 -11.40 1.73
CA SER A 200 -5.28 -11.51 0.34
C SER A 200 -4.37 -12.53 -0.36
N GLU A 201 -4.89 -13.73 -0.59
CA GLU A 201 -4.10 -14.84 -1.12
C GLU A 201 -4.16 -14.92 -2.66
N GLY A 202 -3.93 -13.82 -3.33
CA GLY A 202 -3.73 -13.60 -4.75
C GLY A 202 -4.26 -14.70 -5.68
N TRP A 203 -3.34 -15.47 -6.25
CA TRP A 203 -3.65 -16.57 -7.18
C TRP A 203 -4.33 -17.79 -6.55
N SER A 204 -4.44 -17.84 -5.22
CA SER A 204 -5.30 -18.83 -4.55
C SER A 204 -6.78 -18.47 -4.64
N TYR A 205 -7.10 -17.27 -5.13
CA TYR A 205 -8.46 -16.77 -5.33
C TYR A 205 -9.29 -16.83 -4.04
N GLN A 206 -8.69 -16.41 -2.93
CA GLN A 206 -9.33 -16.43 -1.61
C GLN A 206 -8.73 -15.39 -0.67
N PHE A 207 -9.45 -15.12 0.42
CA PHE A 207 -8.96 -14.34 1.55
C PHE A 207 -8.89 -15.25 2.78
N GLY A 208 -7.72 -15.33 3.39
CA GLY A 208 -7.48 -16.09 4.61
C GLY A 208 -7.62 -15.20 5.85
N ILE A 209 -8.17 -15.76 6.92
CA ILE A 209 -8.30 -15.10 8.23
C ILE A 209 -7.58 -15.99 9.25
N TYR A 210 -6.62 -15.41 9.98
CA TYR A 210 -5.72 -16.14 10.85
C TYR A 210 -5.62 -15.50 12.22
N ASP A 211 -5.57 -16.32 13.28
CA ASP A 211 -5.18 -15.91 14.62
C ASP A 211 -3.65 -15.86 14.70
N ILE A 212 -3.12 -14.68 14.97
CA ILE A 212 -1.70 -14.38 15.09
C ILE A 212 -1.30 -13.98 16.51
N SER A 213 -2.16 -14.17 17.50
CA SER A 213 -1.88 -13.88 18.92
C SER A 213 -0.65 -14.61 19.46
N ASN A 214 -0.29 -15.70 18.82
CA ASN A 214 0.94 -16.44 19.08
C ASN A 214 1.66 -16.73 17.76
N LEU A 215 2.66 -15.93 17.41
CA LEU A 215 3.43 -16.07 16.17
C LEU A 215 4.18 -17.42 16.04
N ASN A 216 4.35 -18.17 17.14
CA ASN A 216 4.90 -19.54 17.08
C ASN A 216 3.83 -20.60 16.79
N GLN A 217 2.56 -20.22 16.80
CA GLN A 217 1.43 -21.14 16.58
C GLN A 217 0.26 -20.41 15.93
N ILE A 218 0.48 -19.88 14.73
CA ILE A 218 -0.56 -19.23 13.92
C ILE A 218 -1.59 -20.27 13.50
N THR A 219 -2.89 -19.92 13.57
CA THR A 219 -3.96 -20.83 13.20
C THR A 219 -4.94 -20.19 12.22
N SER A 220 -5.35 -20.94 11.20
CA SER A 220 -6.39 -20.50 10.28
C SER A 220 -7.76 -20.52 10.99
N LEU A 221 -8.45 -19.39 10.95
CA LEU A 221 -9.81 -19.24 11.51
C LEU A 221 -10.88 -19.42 10.46
N ALA A 222 -10.69 -18.84 9.29
CA ALA A 222 -11.64 -18.88 8.18
C ALA A 222 -10.97 -18.62 6.84
N THR A 223 -11.69 -18.97 5.78
CA THR A 223 -11.35 -18.63 4.41
C THR A 223 -12.58 -18.12 3.70
N ILE A 224 -12.45 -16.99 3.01
CA ILE A 224 -13.48 -16.44 2.14
C ILE A 224 -13.13 -16.80 0.70
N SER A 225 -13.96 -17.63 0.06
CA SER A 225 -13.83 -17.97 -1.36
C SER A 225 -15.21 -18.21 -1.94
N ILE A 226 -15.47 -17.63 -3.10
CA ILE A 226 -16.74 -17.80 -3.83
C ILE A 226 -16.47 -18.19 -5.28
N PRO A 227 -17.40 -18.92 -5.93
CA PRO A 227 -17.25 -19.27 -7.33
C PRO A 227 -17.03 -18.04 -8.22
N GLY A 228 -15.98 -18.06 -9.03
CA GLY A 228 -15.63 -16.97 -9.93
C GLY A 228 -14.94 -15.78 -9.25
N MET A 229 -14.43 -15.94 -8.03
CA MET A 229 -13.53 -14.96 -7.42
C MET A 229 -12.30 -14.76 -8.32
N GLY A 230 -11.87 -13.51 -8.47
CA GLY A 230 -10.66 -13.13 -9.16
C GLY A 230 -9.44 -13.14 -8.25
N TYR A 231 -8.34 -12.55 -8.70
CA TYR A 231 -7.10 -12.39 -7.93
C TYR A 231 -7.39 -11.58 -6.65
N ALA A 232 -7.25 -12.19 -5.48
CA ALA A 232 -7.51 -11.54 -4.20
C ALA A 232 -6.44 -10.48 -3.93
N HIS A 233 -6.85 -9.20 -3.81
CA HIS A 233 -5.92 -8.07 -3.85
C HIS A 233 -5.76 -7.37 -2.50
N ASN A 234 -6.83 -6.83 -1.92
CA ASN A 234 -6.78 -6.17 -0.61
C ASN A 234 -7.96 -6.57 0.27
N ALA A 235 -7.74 -6.53 1.58
CA ALA A 235 -8.76 -6.76 2.59
C ALA A 235 -8.63 -5.73 3.73
N TRP A 236 -9.76 -5.14 4.17
CA TRP A 236 -9.75 -4.13 5.23
C TRP A 236 -11.04 -4.17 6.05
N LEU A 237 -10.91 -4.12 7.37
CA LEU A 237 -12.09 -3.98 8.27
C LEU A 237 -12.56 -2.53 8.32
N ASN A 238 -13.87 -2.35 8.45
CA ASN A 238 -14.40 -1.05 8.85
C ASN A 238 -13.99 -0.73 10.30
N ASP A 239 -14.11 0.54 10.72
CA ASP A 239 -13.70 0.98 12.05
C ASP A 239 -14.36 0.20 13.19
N ALA A 240 -15.62 -0.18 13.03
CA ALA A 240 -16.37 -0.96 14.00
C ALA A 240 -15.97 -2.45 14.07
N GLY A 241 -15.12 -2.95 13.15
CA GLY A 241 -14.72 -4.36 13.06
C GLY A 241 -15.87 -5.31 12.70
N THR A 242 -16.94 -4.81 12.07
CA THR A 242 -18.16 -5.58 11.77
C THR A 242 -18.28 -6.00 10.33
N HIS A 243 -17.50 -5.40 9.44
CA HIS A 243 -17.52 -5.68 8.01
C HIS A 243 -16.11 -5.70 7.46
N LEU A 244 -15.79 -6.73 6.70
CA LEU A 244 -14.57 -6.83 5.93
C LEU A 244 -14.85 -6.37 4.49
N VAL A 245 -14.12 -5.38 4.02
CA VAL A 245 -14.16 -4.92 2.63
C VAL A 245 -13.03 -5.59 1.87
N THR A 246 -13.30 -6.17 0.71
CA THR A 246 -12.28 -6.84 -0.12
C THR A 246 -12.34 -6.37 -1.55
N THR A 247 -11.19 -6.39 -2.20
CA THR A 247 -11.03 -6.09 -3.63
C THR A 247 -10.34 -7.24 -4.36
N GLU A 248 -10.54 -7.29 -5.67
CA GLU A 248 -9.93 -8.27 -6.56
C GLU A 248 -9.28 -7.53 -7.75
N GLU A 249 -8.02 -7.81 -8.03
CA GLU A 249 -7.32 -7.28 -9.20
C GLU A 249 -7.66 -8.12 -10.44
N THR A 250 -8.90 -8.03 -10.86
CA THR A 250 -9.42 -8.75 -12.03
C THR A 250 -10.48 -7.88 -12.70
N VAL A 251 -10.43 -7.81 -14.01
CA VAL A 251 -11.41 -7.03 -14.80
C VAL A 251 -12.83 -7.45 -14.46
N ASP A 252 -13.75 -6.47 -14.36
CA ASP A 252 -15.17 -6.64 -14.08
C ASP A 252 -15.49 -7.21 -12.68
N LYS A 253 -14.53 -7.18 -11.73
CA LYS A 253 -14.83 -7.48 -10.34
C LYS A 253 -15.22 -6.22 -9.56
N THR A 254 -16.03 -6.43 -8.55
CA THR A 254 -16.57 -5.37 -7.69
C THR A 254 -15.94 -5.45 -6.31
N VAL A 255 -15.90 -4.32 -5.60
CA VAL A 255 -15.67 -4.31 -4.15
C VAL A 255 -16.74 -5.14 -3.47
N LYS A 256 -16.36 -5.98 -2.51
CA LYS A 256 -17.26 -6.82 -1.73
C LYS A 256 -17.21 -6.45 -0.26
N VAL A 257 -18.33 -6.66 0.42
CA VAL A 257 -18.47 -6.44 1.87
C VAL A 257 -19.00 -7.72 2.47
N TRP A 258 -18.34 -8.19 3.51
CA TRP A 258 -18.64 -9.45 4.22
C TRP A 258 -19.06 -9.18 5.66
#